data_08dc98ee6d747f47d82a2e54c7662961
#
_entry.id   08dc98ee6d747f47d82a2e54c7662961
#
_cell.length_a   1.000
_cell.length_b   1.000
_cell.length_c   1.000
_cell.angle_alpha   90.00
_cell.angle_beta   90.00
_cell.angle_gamma   90.00
#
_symmetry.space_group_name_H-M   'P 1'
#
loop_
_entity.id
_entity.type
_entity.pdbx_description
1 polymer ?
#
loop_
_entity_poly.entity_id
_entity_poly.type
_entity_poly.pdbx_seq_one_letter_code
_entity_poly.pdbx_strand_id
1 'polypeptide(L)'
;MMTTNKKKSAPGGTPVCEQDYSTTPGRESEAEMLFNMISTWDKPVRRPKNPRTVRRLRKLIEEANNNGDCIINDGGGYYRPRRDDLFDEHCFNIYKAKELARARAIIDKLEKMENSFYGRY
;
A
#
# COMPACT_ATOMS: atom_id res chain seq x y z
N MET A 1 7.43 -31.24 9.76
CA MET A 1 7.33 -31.40 10.47
C MET A 1 7.13 -31.35 10.42
N MET A 2 7.24 -31.19 9.72
CA MET A 2 7.07 -31.20 10.08
C MET A 2 6.96 -30.94 9.84
N THR A 3 7.13 -30.52 9.17
CA THR A 3 7.08 -30.61 9.50
C THR A 3 6.82 -30.41 9.26
N THR A 4 6.78 -30.17 8.56
CA THR A 4 6.62 -30.31 8.87
C THR A 4 6.26 -30.08 8.60
N ASN A 5 6.04 -30.16 7.85
CA ASN A 5 5.70 -30.29 8.11
C ASN A 5 5.30 -30.05 7.86
N LYS A 6 5.26 -29.44 7.31
CA LYS A 6 5.06 -29.65 7.58
C LYS A 6 4.72 -29.45 7.51
N LYS A 7 4.58 -29.38 6.80
CA LYS A 7 4.39 -29.52 7.15
C LYS A 7 4.00 -29.43 7.17
N LYS A 8 3.79 -29.32 6.47
CA LYS A 8 3.58 -29.57 6.85
C LYS A 8 3.20 -29.44 6.95
N SER A 9 3.00 -29.72 6.19
CA SER A 9 2.85 -29.89 6.67
C SER A 9 2.49 -29.85 6.57
N ALA A 10 2.11 -29.57 6.00
CA ALA A 10 2.05 -29.73 6.39
C ALA A 10 1.73 -29.74 6.24
N PRO A 11 1.08 -29.83 6.05
CA PRO A 11 0.97 -29.89 6.30
C PRO A 11 0.79 -29.58 6.03
N GLY A 12 0.34 -29.51 5.22
CA GLY A 12 0.45 -29.18 5.50
C GLY A 12 0.39 -28.73 5.07
N GLY A 13 -0.05 -28.61 4.46
CA GLY A 13 0.14 -28.20 4.69
C GLY A 13 -0.02 -27.69 4.21
N THR A 14 -0.35 -27.41 3.75
CA THR A 14 -0.25 -26.87 3.90
C THR A 14 -0.43 -26.44 3.49
N PRO A 15 -0.69 -25.55 3.20
CA PRO A 15 -0.59 -25.13 3.32
C PRO A 15 -0.72 -24.62 2.97
N VAL A 16 -0.65 -24.17 2.41
CA VAL A 16 -0.41 -23.67 2.66
C VAL A 16 -0.44 -23.14 2.22
N CYS A 17 -0.52 -22.75 1.68
CA CYS A 17 -0.28 -22.32 1.94
C CYS A 17 -0.20 -22.01 1.48
N GLU A 18 -0.02 -21.57 1.15
CA GLU A 18 0.32 -21.42 1.48
C GLU A 18 0.51 -21.09 1.37
N GLN A 19 0.67 -20.90 0.96
CA GLN A 19 1.05 -20.84 1.44
C GLN A 19 1.24 -20.51 1.32
N ASP A 20 1.23 -20.37 0.92
CA ASP A 20 1.63 -20.32 1.47
C ASP A 20 1.86 -20.15 1.42
N TYR A 21 2.04 -20.06 1.24
CA TYR A 21 2.53 -20.14 1.87
C TYR A 21 2.89 -19.73 1.88
N SER A 22 2.97 -19.42 1.35
CA SER A 22 3.51 -19.27 1.76
C SER A 22 3.83 -18.87 2.15
N THR A 23 3.61 -18.91 1.84
CA THR A 23 4.55 -18.21 2.63
C THR A 23 5.33 -19.01 3.65
N THR A 24 6.59 -18.98 3.61
CA THR A 24 7.40 -19.65 4.60
C THR A 24 7.33 -18.89 5.94
N PRO A 25 7.08 -19.57 7.07
CA PRO A 25 7.05 -18.88 8.37
C PRO A 25 8.37 -18.14 8.65
N GLY A 26 8.28 -16.92 9.12
CA GLY A 26 9.44 -16.10 9.42
C GLY A 26 10.05 -15.40 8.24
N ARG A 27 9.56 -15.68 7.04
CA ARG A 27 10.07 -15.03 5.83
C ARG A 27 9.13 -13.92 5.40
N GLU A 28 9.65 -12.72 5.32
CA GLU A 28 8.87 -11.60 4.83
C GLU A 28 8.79 -11.62 3.32
N SER A 29 7.66 -11.16 2.77
CA SER A 29 7.55 -10.93 1.34
C SER A 29 8.40 -9.72 0.94
N GLU A 30 8.69 -9.61 -0.35
CA GLU A 30 9.42 -8.44 -0.85
C GLU A 30 8.69 -7.16 -0.50
N ALA A 31 7.37 -7.14 -0.62
CA ALA A 31 6.57 -5.96 -0.30
C ALA A 31 6.73 -5.56 1.17
N GLU A 32 6.71 -6.54 2.07
CA GLU A 32 6.87 -6.26 3.50
C GLU A 32 8.27 -5.74 3.82
N MET A 33 9.28 -6.32 3.16
CA MET A 33 10.65 -5.84 3.32
C MET A 33 10.77 -4.39 2.87
N LEU A 34 10.22 -4.07 1.71
CA LEU A 34 10.24 -2.70 1.19
C LEU A 34 9.47 -1.75 2.11
N PHE A 35 8.31 -2.18 2.58
CA PHE A 35 7.51 -1.38 3.50
C PHE A 35 8.32 -1.01 4.75
N ASN A 36 9.03 -2.00 5.30
CA ASN A 36 9.83 -1.77 6.50
C ASN A 36 11.04 -0.88 6.27
N MET A 37 11.43 -0.69 5.00
CA MET A 37 12.53 0.19 4.65
C MET A 37 12.10 1.65 4.47
N ILE A 38 10.80 1.92 4.44
CA ILE A 38 10.32 3.28 4.20
C ILE A 38 10.77 4.19 5.35
N SER A 39 11.53 5.21 5.02
CA SER A 39 12.03 6.17 5.99
C SER A 39 11.85 7.59 5.45
N THR A 40 12.87 8.42 5.47
CA THR A 40 12.76 9.82 5.09
C THR A 40 13.06 10.05 3.60
N TRP A 41 12.88 11.29 3.15
CA TRP A 41 13.00 11.71 1.77
C TRP A 41 14.34 11.36 1.13
N ASP A 42 15.41 11.39 1.89
CA ASP A 42 16.75 11.16 1.34
C ASP A 42 16.98 9.69 0.97
N LYS A 43 16.12 8.79 1.41
CA LYS A 43 16.21 7.36 1.07
C LYS A 43 14.82 6.83 0.69
N PRO A 44 14.22 7.33 -0.38
CA PRO A 44 12.87 6.87 -0.75
C PRO A 44 12.91 5.43 -1.24
N VAL A 45 11.85 4.70 -0.95
CA VAL A 45 11.69 3.33 -1.44
C VAL A 45 11.04 3.39 -2.81
N ARG A 46 11.78 2.97 -3.82
CA ARG A 46 11.29 3.04 -5.20
C ARG A 46 10.23 1.99 -5.46
N ARG A 47 9.36 2.29 -6.40
CA ARG A 47 8.31 1.38 -6.82
C ARG A 47 8.95 0.10 -7.38
N PRO A 48 8.57 -1.08 -6.86
CA PRO A 48 9.12 -2.34 -7.39
C PRO A 48 8.59 -2.61 -8.79
N LYS A 49 9.27 -3.50 -9.51
CA LYS A 49 8.89 -3.82 -10.88
C LYS A 49 7.79 -4.86 -10.96
N ASN A 50 7.73 -5.78 -10.00
CA ASN A 50 6.75 -6.85 -9.99
C ASN A 50 5.37 -6.31 -9.63
N PRO A 51 4.34 -6.48 -10.50
CA PRO A 51 3.01 -5.90 -10.22
C PRO A 51 2.37 -6.43 -8.94
N ARG A 52 2.63 -7.69 -8.56
CA ARG A 52 2.10 -8.22 -7.31
C ARG A 52 2.72 -7.54 -6.10
N THR A 53 4.02 -7.30 -6.18
CA THR A 53 4.73 -6.62 -5.11
C THR A 53 4.25 -5.18 -5.00
N VAL A 54 4.04 -4.50 -6.13
CA VAL A 54 3.48 -3.14 -6.13
C VAL A 54 2.13 -3.11 -5.44
N ARG A 55 1.24 -4.03 -5.82
CA ARG A 55 -0.12 -4.07 -5.26
C ARG A 55 -0.09 -4.31 -3.76
N ARG A 56 0.73 -5.25 -3.32
CA ARG A 56 0.83 -5.57 -1.90
C ARG A 56 1.42 -4.40 -1.12
N LEU A 57 2.47 -3.77 -1.66
CA LEU A 57 3.11 -2.63 -1.00
C LEU A 57 2.14 -1.47 -0.87
N ARG A 58 1.39 -1.17 -1.93
CA ARG A 58 0.41 -0.08 -1.87
C ARG A 58 -0.66 -0.35 -0.83
N LYS A 59 -1.08 -1.60 -0.69
CA LYS A 59 -2.07 -1.97 0.32
C LYS A 59 -1.51 -1.79 1.73
N LEU A 60 -0.27 -2.18 1.95
CA LEU A 60 0.39 -2.00 3.24
C LEU A 60 0.49 -0.52 3.60
N ILE A 61 0.84 0.31 2.60
CA ILE A 61 0.95 1.76 2.81
C ILE A 61 -0.43 2.36 3.13
N GLU A 62 -1.45 1.95 2.40
CA GLU A 62 -2.79 2.45 2.63
C GLU A 62 -3.27 2.10 4.03
N GLU A 63 -3.05 0.85 4.45
CA GLU A 63 -3.43 0.43 5.79
C GLU A 63 -2.68 1.22 6.86
N ALA A 64 -1.39 1.46 6.64
CA ALA A 64 -0.60 2.22 7.60
C ALA A 64 -1.11 3.66 7.70
N ASN A 65 -1.39 4.30 6.56
CA ASN A 65 -1.90 5.67 6.56
C ASN A 65 -3.28 5.76 7.21
N ASN A 66 -4.11 4.75 7.00
CA ASN A 66 -5.42 4.71 7.66
C ASN A 66 -5.30 4.55 9.17
N ASN A 67 -4.18 4.04 9.64
CA ASN A 67 -3.92 3.84 11.06
C ASN A 67 -3.05 4.95 11.67
N GLY A 68 -2.89 6.06 10.94
CA GLY A 68 -2.22 7.22 11.50
C GLY A 68 -0.79 7.45 11.06
N ASP A 69 -0.27 6.59 10.19
CA ASP A 69 1.04 6.82 9.59
C ASP A 69 0.92 7.89 8.49
N CYS A 70 2.06 8.36 7.99
CA CYS A 70 2.04 9.33 6.90
C CYS A 70 3.14 8.95 5.91
N ILE A 71 2.74 8.24 4.87
CA ILE A 71 3.65 7.80 3.80
C ILE A 71 3.13 8.37 2.49
N ILE A 72 3.98 9.10 1.79
CA ILE A 72 3.61 9.73 0.52
C ILE A 72 4.56 9.28 -0.59
N ASN A 73 4.18 9.56 -1.82
CA ASN A 73 4.99 9.28 -3.01
C ASN A 73 5.02 10.55 -3.87
N ASP A 74 6.21 11.07 -4.11
CA ASP A 74 6.38 12.29 -4.90
C ASP A 74 6.93 12.02 -6.31
N GLY A 75 6.92 10.75 -6.72
CA GLY A 75 7.46 10.34 -8.02
C GLY A 75 8.83 9.70 -7.92
N GLY A 76 9.58 9.95 -6.85
CA GLY A 76 10.88 9.34 -6.63
C GLY A 76 10.82 8.11 -5.77
N GLY A 77 9.67 7.84 -5.16
CA GLY A 77 9.49 6.70 -4.29
C GLY A 77 8.67 7.06 -3.07
N TYR A 78 8.50 6.07 -2.20
CA TYR A 78 7.70 6.23 -0.99
C TYR A 78 8.60 6.65 0.18
N TYR A 79 8.11 7.63 0.98
CA TYR A 79 8.85 8.08 2.15
C TYR A 79 7.90 8.73 3.15
N ARG A 80 8.40 8.95 4.37
CA ARG A 80 7.64 9.64 5.42
C ARG A 80 8.12 11.08 5.51
N PRO A 81 7.23 12.06 5.26
CA PRO A 81 7.63 13.47 5.37
C PRO A 81 7.96 13.84 6.82
N ARG A 82 8.98 14.65 7.00
CA ARG A 82 9.42 15.09 8.32
C ARG A 82 8.54 16.24 8.78
N ARG A 83 8.26 16.26 10.09
CA ARG A 83 7.27 17.19 10.64
C ARG A 83 7.65 18.65 10.46
N ASP A 84 8.88 19.02 10.77
CA ASP A 84 9.27 20.43 10.82
C ASP A 84 10.15 20.83 9.63
N ASP A 85 9.95 20.21 8.49
CA ASP A 85 10.72 20.46 7.28
C ASP A 85 9.80 21.10 6.24
N LEU A 86 10.14 22.32 5.82
CA LEU A 86 9.29 23.05 4.87
C LEU A 86 9.20 22.36 3.52
N PHE A 87 10.28 21.73 3.06
CA PHE A 87 10.24 21.00 1.80
C PHE A 87 9.29 19.81 1.89
N ASP A 88 9.39 19.04 2.97
CA ASP A 88 8.54 17.88 3.16
C ASP A 88 7.07 18.30 3.31
N GLU A 89 6.81 19.41 4.00
CA GLU A 89 5.46 19.94 4.13
C GLU A 89 4.89 20.31 2.76
N HIS A 90 5.69 20.93 1.93
CA HIS A 90 5.29 21.29 0.58
C HIS A 90 4.93 20.04 -0.23
N CYS A 91 5.76 19.01 -0.15
CA CYS A 91 5.48 17.75 -0.85
C CYS A 91 4.21 17.10 -0.33
N PHE A 92 3.99 17.13 0.98
CA PHE A 92 2.76 16.58 1.55
C PHE A 92 1.53 17.36 1.07
N ASN A 93 1.63 18.68 0.98
CA ASN A 93 0.51 19.50 0.51
C ASN A 93 0.18 19.20 -0.96
N ILE A 94 1.18 18.94 -1.79
CA ILE A 94 0.96 18.53 -3.18
C ILE A 94 0.26 17.18 -3.21
N TYR A 95 0.72 16.24 -2.42
CA TYR A 95 0.12 14.92 -2.33
C TYR A 95 -1.35 15.03 -1.90
N LYS A 96 -1.61 15.83 -0.86
CA LYS A 96 -2.96 16.02 -0.34
C LYS A 96 -3.88 16.62 -1.40
N ALA A 97 -3.38 17.60 -2.16
CA ALA A 97 -4.20 18.22 -3.21
C ALA A 97 -4.57 17.22 -4.29
N LYS A 98 -3.64 16.34 -4.66
CA LYS A 98 -3.93 15.30 -5.66
C LYS A 98 -4.96 14.31 -5.16
N GLU A 99 -4.87 13.91 -3.89
CA GLU A 99 -5.83 12.98 -3.32
C GLU A 99 -7.22 13.60 -3.21
N LEU A 100 -7.28 14.88 -2.84
CA LEU A 100 -8.57 15.60 -2.78
C LEU A 100 -9.20 15.72 -4.16
N ALA A 101 -8.38 15.99 -5.19
CA ALA A 101 -8.89 16.08 -6.56
C ALA A 101 -9.46 14.74 -7.02
N ARG A 102 -8.77 13.65 -6.66
CA ARG A 102 -9.24 12.31 -6.99
C ARG A 102 -10.56 11.99 -6.29
N ALA A 103 -10.67 12.36 -5.02
CA ALA A 103 -11.91 12.13 -4.26
C ALA A 103 -13.07 12.92 -4.87
N ARG A 104 -12.84 14.17 -5.27
CA ARG A 104 -13.88 14.99 -5.91
C ARG A 104 -14.33 14.39 -7.23
N ALA A 105 -13.38 13.86 -8.02
CA ALA A 105 -13.74 13.22 -9.28
C ALA A 105 -14.64 12.01 -9.05
N ILE A 106 -14.38 11.24 -7.99
CA ILE A 106 -15.21 10.10 -7.64
C ILE A 106 -16.61 10.56 -7.23
N ILE A 107 -16.70 11.60 -6.40
CA ILE A 107 -17.97 12.14 -5.97
C ILE A 107 -18.77 12.67 -7.17
N ASP A 108 -18.12 13.41 -8.06
CA ASP A 108 -18.77 13.94 -9.26
C ASP A 108 -19.32 12.82 -10.13
N LYS A 109 -18.54 11.76 -10.28
CA LYS A 109 -18.99 10.60 -11.07
C LYS A 109 -20.23 9.97 -10.45
N LEU A 110 -20.22 9.80 -9.13
CA LEU A 110 -21.36 9.18 -8.44
C LEU A 110 -22.60 10.03 -8.55
N GLU A 111 -22.47 11.37 -8.49
CA GLU A 111 -23.61 12.25 -8.67
C GLU A 111 -24.20 12.14 -10.05
N LYS A 112 -23.34 12.05 -11.06
CA LYS A 112 -23.83 11.86 -12.43
C LYS A 112 -24.53 10.51 -12.61
N MET A 113 -23.98 9.46 -11.99
CA MET A 113 -24.59 8.15 -12.02
C MET A 113 -25.94 8.16 -11.32
N GLU A 114 -26.02 8.82 -10.19
CA GLU A 114 -27.27 8.97 -9.44
C GLU A 114 -28.32 9.68 -10.26
N ASN A 115 -27.93 10.80 -10.89
CA ASN A 115 -28.85 11.54 -11.74
C ASN A 115 -29.34 10.70 -12.90
N SER A 116 -28.47 9.87 -13.47
CA SER A 116 -28.85 8.98 -14.54
C SER A 116 -29.81 7.90 -14.04
N PHE A 117 -29.57 7.37 -12.86
CA PHE A 117 -30.40 6.32 -12.30
C PHE A 117 -31.78 6.80 -11.89
N TYR A 118 -31.84 7.95 -11.19
CA TYR A 118 -33.10 8.45 -10.66
C TYR A 118 -33.78 9.46 -11.57
N GLY A 119 -33.03 10.17 -12.38
CA GLY A 119 -33.52 11.32 -13.13
C GLY A 119 -34.09 11.05 -14.49
N ARG A 120 -34.29 9.77 -14.83
CA ARG A 120 -34.77 9.41 -16.16
C ARG A 120 -36.27 9.48 -16.31
N TYR A 121 -36.90 9.99 -15.34
CA TYR A 121 -38.35 10.03 -15.34
C TYR A 121 -38.83 11.47 -15.52
#